data_7ba93220441cc2d6feb06854798ef00a
#
_entry.id   7ba93220441cc2d6feb06854798ef00a
#
_cell.length_a   1.000
_cell.length_b   1.000
_cell.length_c   1.000
_cell.angle_alpha   90.00
_cell.angle_beta   90.00
_cell.angle_gamma   90.00
#
_symmetry.space_group_name_H-M   'P 1'
#
loop_
_entity.id
_entity.type
_entity.pdbx_description
1 polymer ?
#
loop_
_entity_poly.entity_id
_entity_poly.type
_entity_poly.pdbx_seq_one_letter_code
_entity_poly.pdbx_strand_id
1 'polypeptide(L)'
;MNTEKFPEENRDIKKLLLKENENIKKALDIFTDSEKITEISLIAKGSTNHSYLVRTTKNSYVLRIPGTGSSEMVVRNLEKEIYDLLKDYDISDKVIYLNPETGIKISLYCENARILDLTKENEVKLFLKNVKKLHGLNLKCSSKYDFYEYIEKYEKLRNTPSCFEDYEAVKSDIIHLKEFTDTCSDEYTLIHNDLSCENCLFYKGENGEDKCILIDFEYAAMQCPAADIAYFCVFSDLNESEVDAIIKEYFEDEYTPYKSTQVYAYIAINAFLHSNWLELKVSLEDEKKESRRKESVKAYNMAKLYYKKCEENLNAKS
;
A
#
# COMPACT_ATOMS: atom_id res chain seq x y z
N MET A 1 24.39 -32.60 23.51
CA MET A 1 23.89 -32.40 22.13
C MET A 1 22.40 -32.50 22.18
N ASN A 2 21.70 -31.41 22.43
CA ASN A 2 20.21 -31.37 22.36
C ASN A 2 19.84 -30.85 20.98
N THR A 3 19.36 -31.75 20.13
CA THR A 3 18.68 -31.40 18.89
C THR A 3 17.26 -30.93 19.27
N GLU A 4 17.07 -29.63 19.49
CA GLU A 4 15.74 -29.05 19.63
C GLU A 4 14.92 -29.39 18.38
N LYS A 5 13.82 -30.08 18.59
CA LYS A 5 12.88 -30.48 17.54
C LYS A 5 12.09 -29.23 17.11
N PHE A 6 12.40 -28.68 15.94
CA PHE A 6 11.50 -27.79 15.24
C PHE A 6 10.18 -28.53 14.94
N PRO A 7 9.01 -27.87 15.01
CA PRO A 7 7.76 -28.42 14.49
C PRO A 7 7.97 -28.88 13.03
N GLU A 8 7.45 -30.05 12.66
CA GLU A 8 7.69 -30.64 11.32
C GLU A 8 7.32 -29.71 10.16
N GLU A 9 6.25 -28.95 10.29
CA GLU A 9 5.81 -27.94 9.30
C GLU A 9 6.87 -26.84 9.04
N ASN A 10 7.58 -26.37 10.06
CA ASN A 10 8.61 -25.33 9.91
C ASN A 10 9.91 -25.87 9.30
N ARG A 11 10.21 -27.16 9.44
CA ARG A 11 11.36 -27.79 8.77
C ARG A 11 11.17 -27.84 7.26
N ASP A 12 9.95 -28.08 6.80
CA ASP A 12 9.64 -28.18 5.39
C ASP A 12 9.69 -26.81 4.70
N ILE A 13 9.19 -25.74 5.33
CA ILE A 13 9.27 -24.38 4.80
C ILE A 13 10.72 -23.92 4.62
N LYS A 14 11.57 -24.10 5.65
CA LYS A 14 13.00 -23.75 5.57
C LYS A 14 13.69 -24.54 4.45
N LYS A 15 13.41 -25.83 4.35
CA LYS A 15 14.02 -26.72 3.34
C LYS A 15 13.51 -26.38 1.93
N LEU A 16 12.23 -26.03 1.79
CA LEU A 16 11.61 -25.61 0.54
C LEU A 16 12.23 -24.28 0.05
N LEU A 17 12.26 -23.26 0.90
CA LEU A 17 12.82 -21.95 0.58
C LEU A 17 14.31 -22.00 0.21
N LEU A 18 15.09 -22.81 0.93
CA LEU A 18 16.54 -22.93 0.68
C LEU A 18 16.87 -23.84 -0.49
N LYS A 19 15.99 -24.79 -0.88
CA LYS A 19 16.23 -25.68 -2.04
C LYS A 19 15.86 -25.03 -3.37
N GLU A 20 14.85 -24.17 -3.38
CA GLU A 20 14.21 -23.75 -4.62
C GLU A 20 14.68 -22.38 -5.11
N ASN A 21 15.42 -21.59 -4.30
CA ASN A 21 15.79 -20.24 -4.71
C ASN A 21 17.13 -19.77 -4.14
N GLU A 22 18.15 -19.75 -4.99
CA GLU A 22 19.50 -19.22 -4.69
C GLU A 22 19.47 -17.77 -4.19
N ASN A 23 18.52 -16.95 -4.66
CA ASN A 23 18.41 -15.56 -4.23
C ASN A 23 17.91 -15.43 -2.78
N ILE A 24 16.99 -16.32 -2.36
CA ILE A 24 16.55 -16.39 -0.95
C ILE A 24 17.72 -16.80 -0.07
N LYS A 25 18.50 -17.79 -0.50
CA LYS A 25 19.70 -18.22 0.23
C LYS A 25 20.68 -17.06 0.41
N LYS A 26 21.00 -16.35 -0.68
CA LYS A 26 21.87 -15.16 -0.62
C LYS A 26 21.31 -14.05 0.28
N ALA A 27 20.00 -13.82 0.26
CA ALA A 27 19.38 -12.85 1.15
C ALA A 27 19.48 -13.26 2.63
N LEU A 28 19.37 -14.56 2.94
CA LEU A 28 19.51 -15.10 4.29
C LEU A 28 20.98 -15.20 4.75
N ASP A 29 21.94 -15.17 3.83
CA ASP A 29 23.38 -15.16 4.15
C ASP A 29 23.84 -13.86 4.83
N ILE A 30 22.97 -12.78 4.87
CA ILE A 30 23.24 -11.60 5.71
C ILE A 30 23.27 -11.94 7.21
N PHE A 31 22.58 -13.02 7.63
CA PHE A 31 22.66 -13.57 8.97
C PHE A 31 23.89 -14.45 9.06
N THR A 32 25.06 -13.82 9.26
CA THR A 32 26.35 -14.45 9.33
C THR A 32 26.55 -15.22 10.66
N ASP A 33 27.77 -15.66 10.93
CA ASP A 33 28.18 -16.44 12.13
C ASP A 33 27.74 -15.84 13.48
N SER A 34 27.32 -14.55 13.51
CA SER A 34 26.87 -13.87 14.72
C SER A 34 25.39 -14.12 15.05
N GLU A 35 24.55 -14.52 14.08
CA GLU A 35 23.12 -14.81 14.23
C GLU A 35 22.74 -16.08 13.48
N LYS A 36 22.19 -17.07 14.20
CA LYS A 36 21.73 -18.32 13.58
C LYS A 36 20.22 -18.28 13.42
N ILE A 37 19.72 -18.63 12.22
CA ILE A 37 18.28 -18.78 11.98
C ILE A 37 17.77 -19.98 12.78
N THR A 38 16.82 -19.72 13.67
CA THR A 38 16.17 -20.72 14.53
C THR A 38 14.82 -21.18 13.97
N GLU A 39 14.08 -20.29 13.30
CA GLU A 39 12.76 -20.56 12.77
C GLU A 39 12.50 -19.76 11.50
N ILE A 40 11.74 -20.33 10.54
CA ILE A 40 11.09 -19.60 9.45
C ILE A 40 9.65 -20.10 9.36
N SER A 41 8.69 -19.16 9.45
CA SER A 41 7.26 -19.46 9.36
C SER A 41 6.55 -18.46 8.46
N LEU A 42 5.47 -18.88 7.79
CA LEU A 42 4.67 -18.00 6.93
C LEU A 42 3.84 -17.06 7.80
N ILE A 43 3.91 -15.74 7.51
CA ILE A 43 3.06 -14.72 8.15
C ILE A 43 1.82 -14.45 7.28
N ALA A 44 2.04 -14.14 6.00
CA ALA A 44 0.98 -13.75 5.09
C ALA A 44 1.27 -14.16 3.65
N LYS A 45 0.19 -14.48 2.92
CA LYS A 45 0.17 -14.60 1.47
C LYS A 45 -0.62 -13.40 0.92
N GLY A 46 0.10 -12.33 0.57
CA GLY A 46 -0.50 -11.17 -0.08
C GLY A 46 -0.79 -11.42 -1.56
N SER A 47 -1.41 -10.44 -2.21
CA SER A 47 -1.69 -10.47 -3.66
C SER A 47 -0.45 -10.34 -4.52
N THR A 48 0.58 -9.66 -4.02
CA THR A 48 1.83 -9.35 -4.73
C THR A 48 3.04 -10.01 -4.09
N ASN A 49 3.02 -10.29 -2.79
CA ASN A 49 4.17 -10.76 -2.03
C ASN A 49 3.80 -11.87 -1.04
N HIS A 50 4.77 -12.72 -0.68
CA HIS A 50 4.68 -13.65 0.45
C HIS A 50 5.62 -13.20 1.55
N SER A 51 5.12 -13.10 2.77
CA SER A 51 5.89 -12.66 3.94
C SER A 51 6.10 -13.80 4.93
N TYR A 52 7.35 -13.97 5.35
CA TYR A 52 7.77 -15.00 6.32
C TYR A 52 8.40 -14.34 7.54
N LEU A 53 8.09 -14.85 8.71
CA LEU A 53 8.82 -14.55 9.94
C LEU A 53 10.11 -15.38 9.94
N VAL A 54 11.23 -14.70 10.11
CA VAL A 54 12.55 -15.32 10.29
C VAL A 54 13.02 -14.99 11.70
N ARG A 55 13.08 -15.99 12.58
CA ARG A 55 13.65 -15.84 13.93
C ARG A 55 15.11 -16.25 13.91
N THR A 56 15.94 -15.46 14.55
CA THR A 56 17.33 -15.78 14.78
C THR A 56 17.63 -15.93 16.27
N THR A 57 18.87 -16.19 16.61
CA THR A 57 19.31 -16.24 18.02
C THR A 57 19.32 -14.87 18.72
N LYS A 58 19.15 -13.77 17.97
CA LYS A 58 19.18 -12.40 18.51
C LYS A 58 17.89 -11.62 18.27
N ASN A 59 17.37 -11.67 17.04
CA ASN A 59 16.25 -10.84 16.61
C ASN A 59 15.23 -11.63 15.79
N SER A 60 14.12 -10.99 15.49
CA SER A 60 13.10 -11.47 14.56
C SER A 60 13.03 -10.54 13.35
N TYR A 61 12.78 -11.10 12.17
CA TYR A 61 12.74 -10.38 10.90
C TYR A 61 11.55 -10.80 10.04
N VAL A 62 11.14 -9.93 9.14
CA VAL A 62 10.23 -10.25 8.05
C VAL A 62 11.03 -10.44 6.77
N LEU A 63 10.94 -11.61 6.18
CA LEU A 63 11.43 -11.90 4.83
C LEU A 63 10.24 -11.80 3.86
N ARG A 64 10.26 -10.79 2.97
CA ARG A 64 9.29 -10.65 1.89
C ARG A 64 9.87 -11.18 0.58
N ILE A 65 9.12 -12.08 -0.06
CA ILE A 65 9.46 -12.69 -1.34
C ILE A 65 8.37 -12.29 -2.34
N PRO A 66 8.73 -11.70 -3.50
CA PRO A 66 7.77 -11.37 -4.54
C PRO A 66 7.01 -12.59 -5.03
N GLY A 67 5.71 -12.46 -5.17
CA GLY A 67 4.85 -13.44 -5.82
C GLY A 67 4.94 -13.39 -7.35
N THR A 68 4.39 -14.38 -8.01
CA THR A 68 4.36 -14.47 -9.47
C THR A 68 3.61 -13.26 -10.08
N GLY A 69 4.23 -12.60 -11.07
CA GLY A 69 3.65 -11.44 -11.77
C GLY A 69 3.81 -10.10 -11.06
N SER A 70 4.39 -10.03 -9.85
CA SER A 70 4.61 -8.77 -9.14
C SER A 70 5.64 -7.86 -9.84
N SER A 71 6.56 -8.42 -10.60
CA SER A 71 7.60 -7.67 -11.35
C SER A 71 7.02 -6.75 -12.44
N GLU A 72 5.83 -7.04 -12.94
CA GLU A 72 5.15 -6.19 -13.93
C GLU A 72 4.45 -4.97 -13.29
N MET A 73 4.20 -5.04 -11.99
CA MET A 73 3.41 -4.03 -11.26
C MET A 73 4.28 -3.09 -10.43
N VAL A 74 5.44 -3.54 -9.96
CA VAL A 74 6.28 -2.81 -8.99
C VAL A 74 7.63 -2.44 -9.60
N VAL A 75 8.02 -1.17 -9.46
CA VAL A 75 9.32 -0.65 -9.89
C VAL A 75 10.33 -0.82 -8.75
N ARG A 76 11.00 -1.96 -8.68
CA ARG A 76 11.86 -2.35 -7.54
C ARG A 76 13.04 -1.40 -7.25
N ASN A 77 13.59 -0.75 -8.27
CA ASN A 77 14.63 0.29 -8.07
C ASN A 77 14.06 1.52 -7.34
N LEU A 78 12.82 1.90 -7.66
CA LEU A 78 12.14 2.99 -6.98
C LEU A 78 11.82 2.62 -5.52
N GLU A 79 11.32 1.42 -5.28
CA GLU A 79 11.09 0.93 -3.91
C GLU A 79 12.37 1.02 -3.07
N LYS A 80 13.53 0.61 -3.64
CA LYS A 80 14.80 0.73 -2.94
C LYS A 80 15.19 2.18 -2.67
N GLU A 81 15.05 3.07 -3.65
CA GLU A 81 15.27 4.50 -3.50
C GLU A 81 14.43 5.07 -2.34
N ILE A 82 13.14 4.73 -2.28
CA ILE A 82 12.21 5.17 -1.23
C ILE A 82 12.69 4.73 0.16
N TYR A 83 13.03 3.44 0.34
CA TYR A 83 13.54 2.96 1.62
C TYR A 83 14.89 3.60 2.00
N ASP A 84 15.75 3.90 1.04
CA ASP A 84 17.00 4.62 1.29
C ASP A 84 16.73 6.08 1.73
N LEU A 85 15.68 6.73 1.22
CA LEU A 85 15.23 8.06 1.66
C LEU A 85 14.62 8.03 3.07
N LEU A 86 13.88 6.97 3.43
CA LEU A 86 13.14 6.86 4.69
C LEU A 86 13.97 6.29 5.85
N LYS A 87 15.16 5.74 5.61
CA LYS A 87 15.94 4.96 6.59
C LYS A 87 16.23 5.68 7.90
N ASP A 88 16.35 7.02 7.88
CA ASP A 88 16.71 7.85 9.05
C ASP A 88 15.47 8.44 9.75
N TYR A 89 14.25 8.09 9.27
CA TYR A 89 13.00 8.57 9.83
C TYR A 89 12.24 7.42 10.50
N ASP A 90 11.62 7.73 11.64
CA ASP A 90 10.76 6.79 12.39
C ASP A 90 9.33 6.82 11.79
N ILE A 91 9.21 6.36 10.55
CA ILE A 91 7.97 6.35 9.76
C ILE A 91 7.72 4.97 9.15
N SER A 92 8.78 4.29 8.66
CA SER A 92 8.67 3.02 7.95
C SER A 92 9.25 1.85 8.74
N ASP A 93 8.97 0.62 8.26
CA ASP A 93 9.69 -0.56 8.73
C ASP A 93 11.20 -0.42 8.48
N LYS A 94 11.99 -0.94 9.43
CA LYS A 94 13.45 -0.88 9.35
C LYS A 94 13.98 -1.95 8.41
N VAL A 95 14.21 -1.59 7.16
CA VAL A 95 14.76 -2.49 6.13
C VAL A 95 16.25 -2.67 6.35
N ILE A 96 16.70 -3.93 6.42
CA ILE A 96 18.12 -4.30 6.55
C ILE A 96 18.70 -4.88 5.26
N TYR A 97 17.83 -5.37 4.37
CA TYR A 97 18.20 -5.89 3.06
C TYR A 97 17.06 -5.67 2.07
N LEU A 98 17.39 -5.12 0.90
CA LEU A 98 16.48 -5.03 -0.23
C LEU A 98 17.29 -5.15 -1.53
N ASN A 99 17.00 -6.19 -2.29
CA ASN A 99 17.62 -6.39 -3.60
C ASN A 99 16.62 -6.02 -4.71
N PRO A 100 16.86 -4.95 -5.47
CA PRO A 100 15.94 -4.49 -6.50
C PRO A 100 15.83 -5.43 -7.71
N GLU A 101 16.84 -6.28 -7.98
CA GLU A 101 16.79 -7.25 -9.08
C GLU A 101 15.82 -8.40 -8.78
N THR A 102 15.75 -8.81 -7.51
CA THR A 102 14.92 -9.94 -7.08
C THR A 102 13.66 -9.52 -6.36
N GLY A 103 13.59 -8.28 -5.87
CA GLY A 103 12.51 -7.77 -5.02
C GLY A 103 12.46 -8.38 -3.61
N ILE A 104 13.45 -9.21 -3.23
CA ILE A 104 13.53 -9.80 -1.90
C ILE A 104 13.90 -8.70 -0.90
N LYS A 105 13.08 -8.57 0.15
CA LYS A 105 13.27 -7.60 1.23
C LYS A 105 13.35 -8.31 2.59
N ILE A 106 14.24 -7.84 3.47
CA ILE A 106 14.26 -8.23 4.88
C ILE A 106 14.20 -6.98 5.73
N SER A 107 13.25 -6.93 6.65
CA SER A 107 13.09 -5.84 7.63
C SER A 107 12.99 -6.39 9.05
N LEU A 108 13.23 -5.54 10.05
CA LEU A 108 13.00 -5.92 11.45
C LEU A 108 11.52 -6.22 11.68
N TYR A 109 11.24 -7.29 12.40
CA TYR A 109 9.89 -7.64 12.82
C TYR A 109 9.47 -6.79 14.01
N CYS A 110 8.31 -6.15 13.92
CA CYS A 110 7.71 -5.43 15.03
C CYS A 110 6.95 -6.42 15.93
N GLU A 111 7.56 -6.79 17.06
CA GLU A 111 6.91 -7.72 18.00
C GLU A 111 5.61 -7.14 18.55
N ASN A 112 4.57 -8.00 18.61
CA ASN A 112 3.23 -7.64 19.07
C ASN A 112 2.57 -6.49 18.30
N ALA A 113 3.04 -6.18 17.10
CA ALA A 113 2.38 -5.23 16.24
C ALA A 113 1.03 -5.76 15.77
N ARG A 114 0.09 -4.85 15.62
CA ARG A 114 -1.24 -5.09 15.07
C ARG A 114 -1.55 -4.04 14.00
N ILE A 115 -2.47 -4.35 13.12
CA ILE A 115 -2.95 -3.41 12.11
C ILE A 115 -3.81 -2.31 12.73
N LEU A 116 -4.04 -1.23 11.99
CA LEU A 116 -4.91 -0.12 12.37
C LEU A 116 -6.34 -0.63 12.64
N ASP A 117 -6.90 -0.22 13.78
CA ASP A 117 -8.29 -0.46 14.16
C ASP A 117 -9.11 0.83 14.02
N LEU A 118 -9.92 0.90 12.96
CA LEU A 118 -10.74 2.08 12.64
C LEU A 118 -11.79 2.42 13.70
N THR A 119 -12.13 1.49 14.60
CA THR A 119 -13.06 1.75 15.70
C THR A 119 -12.42 2.57 16.83
N LYS A 120 -11.10 2.74 16.80
CA LYS A 120 -10.33 3.48 17.79
C LYS A 120 -9.89 4.84 17.28
N GLU A 121 -10.64 5.85 17.62
CA GLU A 121 -10.39 7.23 17.19
C GLU A 121 -8.93 7.69 17.41
N ASN A 122 -8.33 7.36 18.57
CA ASN A 122 -6.94 7.72 18.87
C ASN A 122 -5.92 7.06 17.94
N GLU A 123 -6.22 5.84 17.43
CA GLU A 123 -5.35 5.18 16.46
C GLU A 123 -5.47 5.83 15.10
N VAL A 124 -6.69 6.16 14.67
CA VAL A 124 -6.93 6.90 13.41
C VAL A 124 -6.20 8.24 13.44
N LYS A 125 -6.28 8.99 14.54
CA LYS A 125 -5.55 10.26 14.70
C LYS A 125 -4.03 10.08 14.64
N LEU A 126 -3.49 9.07 15.34
CA LEU A 126 -2.05 8.78 15.30
C LEU A 126 -1.59 8.35 13.90
N PHE A 127 -2.38 7.55 13.21
CA PHE A 127 -2.15 7.17 11.82
C PHE A 127 -2.09 8.41 10.90
N LEU A 128 -3.13 9.25 10.91
CA LEU A 128 -3.19 10.45 10.08
C LEU A 128 -2.04 11.42 10.38
N LYS A 129 -1.68 11.57 11.66
CA LYS A 129 -0.50 12.35 12.07
C LYS A 129 0.79 11.79 11.48
N ASN A 130 0.94 10.46 11.43
CA ASN A 130 2.12 9.83 10.86
C ASN A 130 2.17 9.97 9.32
N VAL A 131 1.02 9.87 8.66
CA VAL A 131 0.88 10.17 7.22
C VAL A 131 1.21 11.65 6.94
N LYS A 132 0.68 12.57 7.73
CA LYS A 132 1.00 14.01 7.62
C LYS A 132 2.50 14.28 7.85
N LYS A 133 3.13 13.55 8.78
CA LYS A 133 4.58 13.60 8.99
C LYS A 133 5.35 13.15 7.74
N LEU A 134 4.96 12.03 7.11
CA LEU A 134 5.57 11.56 5.85
C LEU A 134 5.53 12.66 4.78
N HIS A 135 4.36 13.22 4.54
CA HIS A 135 4.16 14.26 3.53
C HIS A 135 4.95 15.54 3.84
N GLY A 136 5.05 15.90 5.13
CA GLY A 136 5.79 17.08 5.60
C GLY A 136 7.32 16.95 5.53
N LEU A 137 7.88 15.75 5.30
CA LEU A 137 9.31 15.57 5.12
C LEU A 137 9.83 16.20 3.82
N ASN A 138 8.95 16.53 2.86
CA ASN A 138 9.31 17.08 1.55
C ASN A 138 10.38 16.27 0.79
N LEU A 139 10.41 14.95 1.02
CA LEU A 139 11.31 14.06 0.30
C LEU A 139 10.95 14.01 -1.18
N LYS A 140 11.96 13.85 -2.01
CA LYS A 140 11.79 13.76 -3.47
C LYS A 140 12.39 12.45 -3.95
N CYS A 141 11.63 11.71 -4.75
CA CYS A 141 12.10 10.51 -5.43
C CYS A 141 12.07 10.72 -6.96
N SER A 142 12.65 9.78 -7.65
CA SER A 142 12.91 9.88 -9.10
C SER A 142 11.66 9.72 -9.97
N SER A 143 10.52 9.28 -9.42
CA SER A 143 9.32 8.95 -10.20
C SER A 143 8.07 9.64 -9.65
N LYS A 144 7.14 9.96 -10.57
CA LYS A 144 5.78 10.37 -10.26
C LYS A 144 4.83 9.18 -10.48
N TYR A 145 3.75 9.12 -9.71
CA TYR A 145 2.70 8.12 -9.95
C TYR A 145 1.67 8.68 -10.92
N ASP A 146 1.49 8.01 -12.05
CA ASP A 146 0.45 8.35 -13.03
C ASP A 146 -0.69 7.33 -12.96
N PHE A 147 -1.80 7.71 -12.34
CA PHE A 147 -2.99 6.86 -12.20
C PHE A 147 -3.57 6.45 -13.56
N TYR A 148 -3.48 7.31 -14.56
CA TYR A 148 -4.06 7.10 -15.88
C TYR A 148 -3.27 6.05 -16.66
N GLU A 149 -1.94 6.05 -16.55
CA GLU A 149 -1.10 4.98 -17.10
C GLU A 149 -1.43 3.61 -16.49
N TYR A 150 -1.75 3.56 -15.18
CA TYR A 150 -2.15 2.30 -14.53
C TYR A 150 -3.55 1.85 -14.96
N ILE A 151 -4.50 2.76 -15.20
CA ILE A 151 -5.82 2.43 -15.77
C ILE A 151 -5.63 1.75 -17.12
N GLU A 152 -4.91 2.38 -18.04
CA GLU A 152 -4.61 1.84 -19.37
C GLU A 152 -3.87 0.48 -19.31
N LYS A 153 -2.92 0.38 -18.38
CA LYS A 153 -2.16 -0.86 -18.14
C LYS A 153 -3.07 -2.00 -17.71
N TYR A 154 -3.99 -1.76 -16.78
CA TYR A 154 -4.91 -2.81 -16.32
C TYR A 154 -5.91 -3.22 -17.39
N GLU A 155 -6.43 -2.28 -18.18
CA GLU A 155 -7.27 -2.57 -19.36
C GLU A 155 -6.53 -3.46 -20.37
N LYS A 156 -5.30 -3.08 -20.71
CA LYS A 156 -4.47 -3.84 -21.66
C LYS A 156 -4.17 -5.25 -21.16
N LEU A 157 -3.84 -5.40 -19.87
CA LEU A 157 -3.56 -6.71 -19.28
C LEU A 157 -4.81 -7.58 -19.16
N ARG A 158 -5.97 -6.99 -18.84
CA ARG A 158 -7.26 -7.69 -18.82
C ARG A 158 -7.64 -8.24 -20.19
N ASN A 159 -7.34 -7.50 -21.25
CA ASN A 159 -7.56 -7.88 -22.66
C ASN A 159 -8.99 -8.32 -22.99
N THR A 160 -9.98 -7.85 -22.22
CA THR A 160 -11.42 -8.07 -22.41
C THR A 160 -12.18 -6.77 -22.10
N PRO A 161 -13.36 -6.54 -22.70
CA PRO A 161 -14.21 -5.43 -22.32
C PRO A 161 -14.53 -5.47 -20.81
N SER A 162 -14.78 -4.30 -20.24
CA SER A 162 -15.33 -4.20 -18.87
C SER A 162 -16.73 -4.81 -18.81
N CYS A 163 -17.11 -5.28 -17.61
CA CYS A 163 -18.47 -5.77 -17.36
C CYS A 163 -19.50 -4.64 -17.16
N PHE A 164 -19.07 -3.38 -17.06
CA PHE A 164 -19.93 -2.21 -16.85
C PHE A 164 -20.37 -1.63 -18.21
N GLU A 165 -21.69 -1.48 -18.40
CA GLU A 165 -22.25 -1.00 -19.68
C GLU A 165 -21.87 0.46 -19.98
N ASP A 166 -21.72 1.30 -18.93
CA ASP A 166 -21.37 2.72 -19.01
C ASP A 166 -19.87 2.99 -18.84
N TYR A 167 -19.02 1.96 -18.98
CA TYR A 167 -17.58 2.01 -18.68
C TYR A 167 -16.86 3.17 -19.37
N GLU A 168 -17.07 3.32 -20.70
CA GLU A 168 -16.37 4.36 -21.48
C GLU A 168 -16.79 5.76 -21.09
N ALA A 169 -18.06 5.98 -20.70
CA ALA A 169 -18.54 7.25 -20.22
C ALA A 169 -17.88 7.58 -18.87
N VAL A 170 -17.91 6.65 -17.91
CA VAL A 170 -17.28 6.85 -16.61
C VAL A 170 -15.76 7.03 -16.73
N LYS A 171 -15.09 6.26 -17.61
CA LYS A 171 -13.68 6.44 -17.91
C LYS A 171 -13.39 7.87 -18.42
N SER A 172 -14.22 8.38 -19.32
CA SER A 172 -14.10 9.75 -19.82
C SER A 172 -14.23 10.77 -18.70
N ASP A 173 -15.18 10.59 -17.80
CA ASP A 173 -15.37 11.44 -16.62
C ASP A 173 -14.13 11.41 -15.71
N ILE A 174 -13.58 10.23 -15.44
CA ILE A 174 -12.36 10.08 -14.63
C ILE A 174 -11.15 10.74 -15.30
N ILE A 175 -10.99 10.59 -16.61
CA ILE A 175 -9.90 11.23 -17.36
C ILE A 175 -10.05 12.77 -17.33
N HIS A 176 -11.28 13.28 -17.35
CA HIS A 176 -11.52 14.73 -17.24
C HIS A 176 -11.00 15.32 -15.92
N LEU A 177 -10.99 14.55 -14.82
CA LEU A 177 -10.39 14.97 -13.55
C LEU A 177 -8.89 15.28 -13.64
N LYS A 178 -8.21 14.83 -14.71
CA LYS A 178 -6.78 15.08 -14.91
C LYS A 178 -6.48 16.58 -14.96
N GLU A 179 -7.30 17.36 -15.62
CA GLU A 179 -7.13 18.82 -15.69
C GLU A 179 -7.12 19.45 -14.29
N PHE A 180 -7.99 18.98 -13.40
CA PHE A 180 -8.04 19.46 -12.02
C PHE A 180 -6.88 18.94 -11.18
N THR A 181 -6.56 17.64 -11.26
CA THR A 181 -5.46 17.05 -10.46
C THR A 181 -4.08 17.55 -10.90
N ASP A 182 -3.90 17.93 -12.16
CA ASP A 182 -2.65 18.54 -12.65
C ASP A 182 -2.40 19.93 -12.00
N THR A 183 -3.46 20.63 -11.57
CA THR A 183 -3.30 21.91 -10.81
C THR A 183 -2.71 21.70 -9.42
N CYS A 184 -2.69 20.46 -8.91
CA CYS A 184 -2.12 20.09 -7.62
C CYS A 184 -0.61 19.77 -7.68
N SER A 185 0.03 19.93 -8.85
CA SER A 185 1.42 19.50 -9.08
C SER A 185 2.45 20.19 -8.18
N ASP A 186 2.18 21.43 -7.75
CA ASP A 186 3.06 22.18 -6.84
C ASP A 186 3.05 21.62 -5.41
N GLU A 187 2.02 20.82 -5.07
CA GLU A 187 1.89 20.15 -3.77
C GLU A 187 2.53 18.75 -3.75
N TYR A 188 3.10 18.28 -4.88
CA TYR A 188 3.63 16.91 -4.96
C TYR A 188 4.77 16.69 -3.97
N THR A 189 4.60 15.66 -3.17
CA THR A 189 5.59 15.13 -2.23
C THR A 189 5.68 13.62 -2.36
N LEU A 190 6.59 12.99 -1.63
CA LEU A 190 6.60 11.55 -1.51
C LEU A 190 5.34 11.10 -0.77
N ILE A 191 4.51 10.29 -1.44
CA ILE A 191 3.34 9.63 -0.87
C ILE A 191 3.56 8.12 -0.82
N HIS A 192 2.77 7.43 0.00
CA HIS A 192 2.81 5.98 0.15
C HIS A 192 2.12 5.25 -1.01
N ASN A 193 0.96 5.76 -1.43
CA ASN A 193 0.14 5.28 -2.54
C ASN A 193 -0.41 3.85 -2.42
N ASP A 194 -0.35 3.27 -1.22
CA ASP A 194 -0.94 1.98 -0.83
C ASP A 194 -1.36 1.98 0.65
N LEU A 195 -1.92 3.11 1.12
CA LEU A 195 -2.35 3.28 2.51
C LEU A 195 -3.63 2.50 2.78
N SER A 196 -3.46 1.30 3.35
CA SER A 196 -4.56 0.49 3.89
C SER A 196 -4.35 0.24 5.39
N CYS A 197 -5.36 -0.29 6.09
CA CYS A 197 -5.22 -0.65 7.50
C CYS A 197 -4.11 -1.69 7.71
N GLU A 198 -3.92 -2.60 6.75
CA GLU A 198 -2.91 -3.66 6.80
C GLU A 198 -1.48 -3.12 6.67
N ASN A 199 -1.32 -2.00 5.98
CA ASN A 199 -0.02 -1.34 5.78
C ASN A 199 0.32 -0.34 6.89
N CYS A 200 -0.44 -0.34 7.98
CA CYS A 200 -0.24 0.52 9.14
C CYS A 200 -0.12 -0.33 10.41
N LEU A 201 1.08 -0.41 10.98
CA LEU A 201 1.37 -1.22 12.15
C LEU A 201 1.44 -0.38 13.42
N PHE A 202 0.63 -0.78 14.40
CA PHE A 202 0.62 -0.21 15.76
C PHE A 202 1.34 -1.13 16.73
N TYR A 203 2.23 -0.59 17.53
CA TYR A 203 2.96 -1.31 18.56
C TYR A 203 3.31 -0.38 19.75
N LYS A 204 3.75 -0.96 20.86
CA LYS A 204 4.25 -0.21 21.99
C LYS A 204 5.75 0.04 21.83
N GLY A 205 6.16 1.30 21.93
CA GLY A 205 7.55 1.67 22.01
C GLY A 205 8.20 1.27 23.35
N GLU A 206 9.49 1.49 23.48
CA GLU A 206 10.28 1.08 24.66
C GLU A 206 9.78 1.70 25.98
N ASN A 207 9.22 2.90 25.92
CA ASN A 207 8.66 3.59 27.09
C ASN A 207 7.14 3.34 27.26
N GLY A 208 6.55 2.41 26.49
CA GLY A 208 5.13 2.06 26.52
C GLY A 208 4.22 3.01 25.73
N GLU A 209 4.76 3.99 25.02
CA GLU A 209 4.03 4.89 24.14
C GLU A 209 3.45 4.12 22.92
N ASP A 210 2.30 4.57 22.41
CA ASP A 210 1.76 4.06 21.16
C ASP A 210 2.57 4.60 19.99
N LYS A 211 3.06 3.70 19.15
CA LYS A 211 3.74 3.99 17.90
C LYS A 211 2.96 3.43 16.72
N CYS A 212 3.08 4.11 15.60
CA CYS A 212 2.53 3.72 14.32
C CYS A 212 3.63 3.84 13.27
N ILE A 213 3.82 2.81 12.47
CA ILE A 213 4.68 2.85 11.29
C ILE A 213 3.90 2.41 10.05
N LEU A 214 4.31 2.92 8.91
CA LEU A 214 3.82 2.53 7.60
C LEU A 214 4.75 1.47 7.01
N ILE A 215 4.19 0.47 6.34
CA ILE A 215 4.96 -0.60 5.70
C ILE A 215 4.53 -0.76 4.24
N ASP A 216 5.37 -1.42 3.46
CA ASP A 216 5.12 -1.79 2.06
C ASP A 216 5.02 -0.59 1.09
N PHE A 217 6.10 0.19 1.02
CA PHE A 217 6.27 1.35 0.13
C PHE A 217 6.53 0.98 -1.34
N GLU A 218 6.05 -0.16 -1.81
CA GLU A 218 6.36 -0.64 -3.18
C GLU A 218 5.68 0.16 -4.29
N TYR A 219 4.64 0.96 -3.97
CA TYR A 219 3.93 1.87 -4.89
C TYR A 219 4.21 3.34 -4.59
N ALA A 220 5.04 3.63 -3.60
CA ALA A 220 5.33 5.01 -3.21
C ALA A 220 6.02 5.78 -4.35
N ALA A 221 5.62 7.03 -4.52
CA ALA A 221 6.12 7.92 -5.59
C ALA A 221 5.77 9.38 -5.28
N MET A 222 6.14 10.28 -6.17
CA MET A 222 5.74 11.69 -6.09
C MET A 222 4.30 11.86 -6.54
N GLN A 223 3.44 12.41 -5.67
CA GLN A 223 2.06 12.78 -5.99
C GLN A 223 1.51 13.77 -4.95
N CYS A 224 0.28 14.27 -5.17
CA CYS A 224 -0.43 15.12 -4.21
C CYS A 224 -0.77 14.32 -2.94
N PRO A 225 -0.55 14.86 -1.73
CA PRO A 225 -0.93 14.24 -0.46
C PRO A 225 -2.39 13.77 -0.38
N ALA A 226 -3.29 14.49 -1.06
CA ALA A 226 -4.70 14.12 -1.14
C ALA A 226 -4.93 12.71 -1.73
N ALA A 227 -4.00 12.21 -2.58
CA ALA A 227 -4.09 10.89 -3.17
C ALA A 227 -3.95 9.77 -2.13
N ASP A 228 -3.07 9.92 -1.13
CA ASP A 228 -2.91 8.97 -0.02
C ASP A 228 -4.16 8.90 0.86
N ILE A 229 -4.73 10.07 1.18
CA ILE A 229 -5.97 10.13 1.98
C ILE A 229 -7.14 9.51 1.20
N ALA A 230 -7.19 9.77 -0.11
CA ALA A 230 -8.18 9.16 -0.99
C ALA A 230 -8.03 7.63 -1.07
N TYR A 231 -6.80 7.14 -1.22
CA TYR A 231 -6.52 5.70 -1.21
C TYR A 231 -7.03 5.07 0.08
N PHE A 232 -6.65 5.64 1.23
CA PHE A 232 -7.12 5.17 2.54
C PHE A 232 -8.65 5.10 2.62
N CYS A 233 -9.36 6.15 2.16
CA CYS A 233 -10.83 6.18 2.17
C CYS A 233 -11.44 5.08 1.27
N VAL A 234 -10.84 4.80 0.11
CA VAL A 234 -11.33 3.75 -0.81
C VAL A 234 -11.22 2.36 -0.18
N PHE A 235 -10.09 2.08 0.50
CA PHE A 235 -9.77 0.74 0.99
C PHE A 235 -10.19 0.48 2.44
N SER A 236 -10.73 1.49 3.14
CA SER A 236 -11.18 1.38 4.54
C SER A 236 -12.68 1.18 4.69
N ASP A 237 -13.43 1.00 3.61
CA ASP A 237 -14.88 0.79 3.60
C ASP A 237 -15.69 1.88 4.33
N LEU A 238 -15.24 3.14 4.24
CA LEU A 238 -15.83 4.28 4.92
C LEU A 238 -17.09 4.77 4.19
N ASN A 239 -18.09 5.18 4.95
CA ASN A 239 -19.23 5.92 4.41
C ASN A 239 -18.86 7.41 4.17
N GLU A 240 -19.75 8.16 3.51
CA GLU A 240 -19.49 9.56 3.12
C GLU A 240 -19.16 10.47 4.31
N SER A 241 -19.86 10.31 5.44
CA SER A 241 -19.61 11.12 6.64
C SER A 241 -18.30 10.79 7.32
N GLU A 242 -17.88 9.52 7.28
CA GLU A 242 -16.57 9.07 7.78
C GLU A 242 -15.45 9.59 6.89
N VAL A 243 -15.61 9.56 5.56
CA VAL A 243 -14.67 10.18 4.62
C VAL A 243 -14.47 11.65 4.93
N ASP A 244 -15.58 12.41 5.11
CA ASP A 244 -15.50 13.83 5.44
C ASP A 244 -14.81 14.09 6.80
N ALA A 245 -14.99 13.20 7.77
CA ALA A 245 -14.30 13.26 9.06
C ALA A 245 -12.80 13.02 8.93
N ILE A 246 -12.39 12.01 8.15
CA ILE A 246 -10.97 11.72 7.85
C ILE A 246 -10.30 12.91 7.15
N ILE A 247 -10.96 13.51 6.16
CA ILE A 247 -10.44 14.69 5.45
C ILE A 247 -10.21 15.85 6.43
N LYS A 248 -11.19 16.15 7.27
CA LYS A 248 -11.10 17.23 8.26
C LYS A 248 -10.00 16.97 9.28
N GLU A 249 -9.89 15.74 9.80
CA GLU A 249 -8.86 15.35 10.77
C GLU A 249 -7.45 15.43 10.15
N TYR A 250 -7.28 15.02 8.88
CA TYR A 250 -5.98 15.10 8.21
C TYR A 250 -5.53 16.54 7.97
N PHE A 251 -6.42 17.39 7.43
CA PHE A 251 -6.06 18.77 7.11
C PHE A 251 -6.08 19.71 8.31
N GLU A 252 -6.83 19.39 9.35
CA GLU A 252 -6.95 20.24 10.57
C GLU A 252 -7.25 21.71 10.23
N ASP A 253 -6.41 22.66 10.69
CA ASP A 253 -6.55 24.09 10.41
C ASP A 253 -6.34 24.46 8.90
N GLU A 254 -5.73 23.56 8.12
CA GLU A 254 -5.55 23.73 6.68
C GLU A 254 -6.77 23.27 5.86
N TYR A 255 -7.81 22.77 6.52
CA TYR A 255 -9.02 22.31 5.85
C TYR A 255 -9.71 23.44 5.08
N THR A 256 -10.05 23.17 3.83
CA THR A 256 -10.85 24.04 2.95
C THR A 256 -11.75 23.17 2.07
N PRO A 257 -12.84 23.73 1.52
CA PRO A 257 -13.65 23.04 0.48
C PRO A 257 -12.81 22.61 -0.74
N TYR A 258 -11.75 23.34 -1.05
CA TYR A 258 -10.81 22.96 -2.12
C TYR A 258 -10.06 21.68 -1.78
N LYS A 259 -9.56 21.54 -0.54
CA LYS A 259 -8.89 20.33 -0.07
C LYS A 259 -9.80 19.09 -0.09
N SER A 260 -11.09 19.27 0.30
CA SER A 260 -12.09 18.20 0.13
C SER A 260 -12.27 17.79 -1.33
N THR A 261 -12.34 18.79 -2.23
CA THR A 261 -12.50 18.54 -3.67
C THR A 261 -11.29 17.79 -4.24
N GLN A 262 -10.05 18.12 -3.79
CA GLN A 262 -8.86 17.36 -4.16
C GLN A 262 -8.99 15.88 -3.75
N VAL A 263 -9.37 15.61 -2.49
CA VAL A 263 -9.53 14.23 -2.02
C VAL A 263 -10.65 13.51 -2.76
N TYR A 264 -11.80 14.16 -3.03
CA TYR A 264 -12.90 13.55 -3.80
C TYR A 264 -12.48 13.18 -5.22
N ALA A 265 -11.72 14.06 -5.90
CA ALA A 265 -11.17 13.73 -7.22
C ALA A 265 -10.28 12.46 -7.16
N TYR A 266 -9.36 12.40 -6.19
CA TYR A 266 -8.50 11.23 -6.04
C TYR A 266 -9.26 9.99 -5.54
N ILE A 267 -10.35 10.10 -4.77
CA ILE A 267 -11.22 8.96 -4.44
C ILE A 267 -11.85 8.40 -5.73
N ALA A 268 -12.39 9.28 -6.59
CA ALA A 268 -12.97 8.84 -7.85
C ALA A 268 -11.95 8.11 -8.73
N ILE A 269 -10.74 8.64 -8.85
CA ILE A 269 -9.65 8.05 -9.64
C ILE A 269 -9.19 6.71 -9.03
N ASN A 270 -8.90 6.66 -7.73
CA ASN A 270 -8.44 5.44 -7.05
C ASN A 270 -9.50 4.33 -7.06
N ALA A 271 -10.76 4.68 -6.84
CA ALA A 271 -11.86 3.73 -6.88
C ALA A 271 -12.08 3.15 -8.29
N PHE A 272 -11.96 3.97 -9.34
CA PHE A 272 -12.00 3.49 -10.72
C PHE A 272 -10.81 2.60 -11.05
N LEU A 273 -9.61 3.01 -10.65
CA LEU A 273 -8.39 2.19 -10.82
C LEU A 273 -8.51 0.84 -10.10
N HIS A 274 -9.01 0.84 -8.86
CA HIS A 274 -9.24 -0.38 -8.08
C HIS A 274 -10.27 -1.30 -8.75
N SER A 275 -11.36 -0.74 -9.28
CA SER A 275 -12.35 -1.50 -10.05
C SER A 275 -11.70 -2.22 -11.25
N ASN A 276 -10.84 -1.53 -12.01
CA ASN A 276 -10.10 -2.11 -13.13
C ASN A 276 -9.12 -3.21 -12.70
N TRP A 277 -8.41 -3.01 -11.58
CA TRP A 277 -7.53 -4.03 -11.01
C TRP A 277 -8.31 -5.29 -10.60
N LEU A 278 -9.49 -5.12 -10.00
CA LEU A 278 -10.34 -6.26 -9.61
C LEU A 278 -10.87 -7.00 -10.84
N GLU A 279 -11.29 -6.29 -11.90
CA GLU A 279 -11.68 -6.93 -13.16
C GLU A 279 -10.51 -7.72 -13.80
N LEU A 280 -9.29 -7.14 -13.77
CA LEU A 280 -8.08 -7.84 -14.21
C LEU A 280 -7.86 -9.12 -13.38
N LYS A 281 -7.95 -9.04 -12.04
CA LYS A 281 -7.81 -10.22 -11.18
C LYS A 281 -8.89 -11.27 -11.43
N VAL A 282 -10.12 -10.87 -11.70
CA VAL A 282 -11.22 -11.77 -12.11
C VAL A 282 -10.88 -12.50 -13.42
N SER A 283 -10.18 -11.85 -14.34
CA SER A 283 -9.78 -12.47 -15.62
C SER A 283 -8.63 -13.49 -15.46
N LEU A 284 -7.80 -13.33 -14.45
CA LEU A 284 -6.58 -14.14 -14.25
C LEU A 284 -6.75 -15.30 -13.25
N GLU A 285 -7.68 -15.18 -12.28
CA GLU A 285 -7.80 -16.12 -11.16
C GLU A 285 -9.25 -16.62 -10.97
N ASP A 286 -9.40 -17.93 -10.69
CA ASP A 286 -10.72 -18.56 -10.56
C ASP A 286 -11.32 -18.54 -9.16
N GLU A 287 -10.51 -18.69 -8.10
CA GLU A 287 -11.01 -19.00 -6.76
C GLU A 287 -11.77 -17.87 -6.04
N LYS A 288 -11.55 -16.60 -6.38
CA LYS A 288 -12.17 -15.43 -5.73
C LYS A 288 -13.04 -14.57 -6.64
N LYS A 289 -13.44 -15.08 -7.79
CA LYS A 289 -14.16 -14.31 -8.83
C LYS A 289 -15.40 -13.59 -8.33
N GLU A 290 -16.26 -14.26 -7.57
CA GLU A 290 -17.52 -13.66 -7.13
C GLU A 290 -17.32 -12.53 -6.11
N SER A 291 -16.43 -12.73 -5.13
CA SER A 291 -16.08 -11.68 -4.16
C SER A 291 -15.48 -10.46 -4.85
N ARG A 292 -14.52 -10.67 -5.75
CA ARG A 292 -13.88 -9.60 -6.52
C ARG A 292 -14.83 -8.84 -7.43
N ARG A 293 -15.81 -9.53 -8.02
CA ARG A 293 -16.85 -8.85 -8.82
C ARG A 293 -17.71 -7.94 -7.96
N LYS A 294 -18.14 -8.39 -6.78
CA LYS A 294 -18.91 -7.56 -5.84
C LYS A 294 -18.12 -6.32 -5.41
N GLU A 295 -16.85 -6.51 -5.10
CA GLU A 295 -15.94 -5.44 -4.72
C GLU A 295 -15.67 -4.48 -5.89
N SER A 296 -15.50 -4.98 -7.12
CA SER A 296 -15.36 -4.17 -8.32
C SER A 296 -16.59 -3.27 -8.56
N VAL A 297 -17.80 -3.82 -8.41
CA VAL A 297 -19.05 -3.04 -8.52
C VAL A 297 -19.10 -1.94 -7.45
N LYS A 298 -18.71 -2.24 -6.21
CA LYS A 298 -18.67 -1.26 -5.13
C LYS A 298 -17.68 -0.13 -5.45
N ALA A 299 -16.46 -0.47 -5.85
CA ALA A 299 -15.43 0.50 -6.21
C ALA A 299 -15.88 1.35 -7.42
N TYR A 300 -16.47 0.74 -8.44
CA TYR A 300 -16.98 1.44 -9.61
C TYR A 300 -18.09 2.46 -9.25
N ASN A 301 -19.03 2.08 -8.39
CA ASN A 301 -20.07 2.99 -7.93
C ASN A 301 -19.51 4.11 -7.05
N MET A 302 -18.49 3.84 -6.25
CA MET A 302 -17.77 4.85 -5.47
C MET A 302 -17.09 5.87 -6.39
N ALA A 303 -16.47 5.42 -7.48
CA ALA A 303 -15.86 6.31 -8.47
C ALA A 303 -16.89 7.29 -9.05
N LYS A 304 -18.06 6.81 -9.45
CA LYS A 304 -19.16 7.65 -9.96
C LYS A 304 -19.69 8.65 -8.93
N LEU A 305 -19.87 8.20 -7.68
CA LEU A 305 -20.33 9.05 -6.58
C LEU A 305 -19.37 10.21 -6.33
N TYR A 306 -18.09 9.92 -6.18
CA TYR A 306 -17.10 10.94 -5.83
C TYR A 306 -16.71 11.83 -7.02
N TYR A 307 -16.80 11.33 -8.24
CA TYR A 307 -16.73 12.18 -9.43
C TYR A 307 -17.81 13.25 -9.38
N LYS A 308 -19.07 12.86 -9.16
CA LYS A 308 -20.20 13.80 -9.06
C LYS A 308 -20.01 14.82 -7.94
N LYS A 309 -19.57 14.41 -6.74
CA LYS A 309 -19.27 15.33 -5.63
C LYS A 309 -18.16 16.33 -5.99
N CYS A 310 -17.14 15.88 -6.70
CA CYS A 310 -16.07 16.75 -7.17
C CYS A 310 -16.61 17.80 -8.14
N GLU A 311 -17.41 17.40 -9.14
CA GLU A 311 -18.03 18.33 -10.08
C GLU A 311 -18.94 19.35 -9.40
N GLU A 312 -19.80 18.91 -8.48
CA GLU A 312 -20.69 19.80 -7.71
C GLU A 312 -19.89 20.88 -6.97
N ASN A 313 -18.77 20.51 -6.35
CA ASN A 313 -17.89 21.45 -5.66
C ASN A 313 -17.14 22.40 -6.61
N LEU A 314 -16.74 21.95 -7.78
CA LEU A 314 -16.08 22.79 -8.79
C LEU A 314 -17.06 23.80 -9.39
N ASN A 315 -18.29 23.37 -9.72
CA ASN A 315 -19.34 24.22 -10.28
C ASN A 315 -19.90 25.25 -9.28
N ALA A 316 -19.87 24.94 -7.97
CA ALA A 316 -20.32 25.90 -6.94
C ALA A 316 -19.37 27.10 -6.76
N LYS A 317 -18.14 27.03 -7.34
CA LYS A 317 -17.11 28.09 -7.28
C LYS A 317 -17.03 28.93 -8.54
N SER A 318 -17.67 28.48 -9.65
CA SER A 318 -17.78 29.22 -10.90
C SER A 318 -19.06 30.10 -10.85
#